data_4fb17861d5048102b54aca32edf33637
#
_entry.id   4fb17861d5048102b54aca32edf33637
#
_cell.length_a   1.000
_cell.length_b   1.000
_cell.length_c   1.000
_cell.angle_alpha   90.00
_cell.angle_beta   90.00
_cell.angle_gamma   90.00
#
_symmetry.space_group_name_H-M   'P 1'
#
loop_
_entity.id
_entity.type
_entity.pdbx_description
1 polymer ?
#
loop_
_entity_poly.entity_id
_entity_poly.type
_entity_poly.pdbx_seq_one_letter_code
_entity_poly.pdbx_strand_id
1 'polypeptide(L)'
;MRAAGVPFDAQLYGPDRELGWVLRPGASGRVSTETPQQVRINSRGFRDTERTYEKPVGTYRIAVLGNSWTEALQVPQNKTYTALLEQQLDDKRCLVGKHIEVLNFGVAGYSTAQEFLLLQQKVWSYHPDLVLLALYPARDIANNVRELNNAVTPERSPYFVFRGDQLVLDDSFRTLPALQPRQIWLQNAGFWFDDHSKTLQAINTLQRYGKIRVAMAAAKERAEQSGMDNLEYAIYAPPTLSAMQDAWNVSEALLLKMRDDVRAHDAEFRIVTLATRPQVIPDAAKRNALLQKLGVPDFSYADRRINNFAARNSIAVTNLAPALSTYAVAHNVYLNGFNTANLGAGHWNETGHRLAAETIAADLCAAEAVYAPDVSLQRPKQ
;
A
#
# COMPACT_ATOMS: atom_id res chain seq x y z
N MET A 1 -40.70 3.28 8.05
CA MET A 1 -39.31 3.25 8.61
C MET A 1 -38.57 2.11 7.95
N ARG A 2 -37.70 2.38 6.97
CA ARG A 2 -36.77 1.36 6.45
C ARG A 2 -35.64 1.25 7.47
N ALA A 3 -35.50 0.11 8.14
CA ALA A 3 -34.37 -0.19 8.97
C ALA A 3 -33.11 0.01 8.13
N ALA A 4 -32.28 0.97 8.50
CA ALA A 4 -30.94 1.10 7.94
C ALA A 4 -30.23 -0.23 8.23
N GLY A 5 -30.09 -1.07 7.21
CA GLY A 5 -29.41 -2.34 7.35
C GLY A 5 -28.01 -2.10 7.87
N VAL A 6 -27.70 -2.61 9.05
CA VAL A 6 -26.35 -2.66 9.57
C VAL A 6 -25.53 -3.45 8.54
N PRO A 7 -24.55 -2.87 7.87
CA PRO A 7 -23.77 -3.60 6.88
C PRO A 7 -22.95 -4.66 7.61
N PHE A 8 -23.17 -5.93 7.25
CA PHE A 8 -22.36 -7.05 7.74
C PHE A 8 -21.05 -7.05 6.96
N ASP A 9 -20.08 -6.28 7.45
CA ASP A 9 -18.77 -6.24 6.83
C ASP A 9 -18.00 -7.54 7.08
N ALA A 10 -17.44 -8.09 6.00
CA ALA A 10 -16.62 -9.29 6.06
C ALA A 10 -15.40 -9.11 6.95
N GLN A 11 -15.04 -10.16 7.69
CA GLN A 11 -13.76 -10.21 8.38
C GLN A 11 -12.68 -10.63 7.40
N LEU A 12 -11.96 -9.67 6.85
CA LEU A 12 -10.91 -9.95 5.88
C LEU A 12 -9.56 -10.28 6.53
N TYR A 13 -9.32 -9.80 7.76
CA TYR A 13 -8.00 -9.91 8.41
C TYR A 13 -8.02 -10.93 9.54
N GLY A 14 -6.90 -11.65 9.66
CA GLY A 14 -6.59 -12.54 10.76
C GLY A 14 -5.24 -12.21 11.41
N PRO A 15 -4.98 -12.70 12.64
CA PRO A 15 -3.71 -12.52 13.30
C PRO A 15 -2.62 -13.34 12.60
N ASP A 16 -1.42 -12.76 12.53
CA ASP A 16 -0.23 -13.42 12.03
C ASP A 16 0.94 -13.14 12.99
N ARG A 17 1.72 -14.17 13.31
CA ARG A 17 2.79 -14.04 14.29
C ARG A 17 4.00 -13.27 13.78
N GLU A 18 4.20 -13.27 12.48
CA GLU A 18 5.37 -12.64 11.85
C GLU A 18 5.07 -11.23 11.34
N LEU A 19 3.84 -11.02 10.87
CA LEU A 19 3.40 -9.78 10.25
C LEU A 19 2.40 -8.98 11.11
N GLY A 20 1.98 -9.53 12.27
CA GLY A 20 0.96 -8.96 13.15
C GLY A 20 -0.45 -9.28 12.68
N TRP A 21 -0.77 -9.06 11.42
CA TRP A 21 -2.01 -9.45 10.76
C TRP A 21 -1.80 -9.71 9.27
N VAL A 22 -2.68 -10.50 8.68
CA VAL A 22 -2.70 -10.80 7.25
C VAL A 22 -4.13 -10.85 6.74
N LEU A 23 -4.33 -10.76 5.44
CA LEU A 23 -5.60 -11.10 4.81
C LEU A 23 -5.86 -12.60 4.94
N ARG A 24 -7.10 -12.97 5.30
CA ARG A 24 -7.50 -14.38 5.49
C ARG A 24 -7.71 -15.05 4.13
N PRO A 25 -7.01 -16.17 3.85
CA PRO A 25 -7.22 -16.94 2.63
C PRO A 25 -8.68 -17.31 2.42
N GLY A 26 -9.20 -17.05 1.21
CA GLY A 26 -10.57 -17.38 0.81
C GLY A 26 -11.67 -16.52 1.45
N ALA A 27 -11.33 -15.56 2.31
CA ALA A 27 -12.31 -14.66 2.91
C ALA A 27 -13.03 -13.85 1.82
N SER A 28 -14.35 -13.69 1.99
CA SER A 28 -15.16 -12.91 1.04
C SER A 28 -16.36 -12.30 1.74
N GLY A 29 -16.86 -11.19 1.18
CA GLY A 29 -18.06 -10.55 1.63
C GLY A 29 -18.08 -9.06 1.37
N ARG A 30 -19.13 -8.40 1.85
CA ARG A 30 -19.27 -6.95 1.70
C ARG A 30 -18.36 -6.21 2.68
N VAL A 31 -17.74 -5.13 2.20
CA VAL A 31 -16.99 -4.16 2.99
C VAL A 31 -17.56 -2.78 2.71
N SER A 32 -17.74 -1.96 3.74
CA SER A 32 -18.41 -0.65 3.65
C SER A 32 -17.59 0.45 4.33
N THR A 33 -16.28 0.51 4.08
CA THR A 33 -15.40 1.52 4.69
C THR A 33 -15.68 2.93 4.15
N GLU A 34 -15.50 3.16 2.86
CA GLU A 34 -15.76 4.45 2.19
C GLU A 34 -16.86 4.32 1.13
N THR A 35 -16.95 3.16 0.52
CA THR A 35 -17.99 2.76 -0.43
C THR A 35 -18.24 1.26 -0.31
N PRO A 36 -19.50 0.81 -0.46
CA PRO A 36 -19.81 -0.62 -0.38
C PRO A 36 -19.20 -1.38 -1.55
N GLN A 37 -18.35 -2.37 -1.25
CA GLN A 37 -17.75 -3.26 -2.23
C GLN A 37 -17.95 -4.72 -1.83
N GLN A 38 -18.13 -5.59 -2.81
CA GLN A 38 -17.98 -7.02 -2.63
C GLN A 38 -16.52 -7.38 -2.82
N VAL A 39 -15.88 -7.87 -1.76
CA VAL A 39 -14.47 -8.21 -1.73
C VAL A 39 -14.28 -9.72 -1.68
N ARG A 40 -13.28 -10.21 -2.36
CA ARG A 40 -12.80 -11.59 -2.29
C ARG A 40 -11.30 -11.59 -2.13
N ILE A 41 -10.83 -12.39 -1.19
CA ILE A 41 -9.41 -12.69 -0.97
C ILE A 41 -9.13 -14.06 -1.60
N ASN A 42 -8.06 -14.17 -2.35
CA ASN A 42 -7.71 -15.42 -3.03
C ASN A 42 -7.28 -16.52 -2.03
N SER A 43 -7.05 -17.72 -2.51
CA SER A 43 -6.67 -18.87 -1.69
C SER A 43 -5.32 -18.71 -0.96
N ARG A 44 -4.51 -17.73 -1.35
CA ARG A 44 -3.20 -17.43 -0.79
C ARG A 44 -3.20 -16.24 0.19
N GLY A 45 -4.36 -15.60 0.41
CA GLY A 45 -4.50 -14.48 1.34
C GLY A 45 -4.12 -13.12 0.74
N PHE A 46 -4.43 -12.89 -0.55
CA PHE A 46 -4.24 -11.61 -1.20
C PHE A 46 -5.50 -11.17 -1.94
N ARG A 47 -5.72 -9.87 -2.03
CA ARG A 47 -6.78 -9.31 -2.85
C ARG A 47 -6.35 -9.27 -4.32
N ASP A 48 -6.28 -10.42 -4.91
CA ASP A 48 -5.88 -10.66 -6.28
C ASP A 48 -6.68 -11.82 -6.89
N THR A 49 -6.52 -12.07 -8.18
CA THR A 49 -6.93 -13.32 -8.81
C THR A 49 -6.10 -14.49 -8.25
N GLU A 50 -6.50 -15.72 -8.53
CA GLU A 50 -5.68 -16.88 -8.15
C GLU A 50 -4.40 -16.87 -8.98
N ARG A 51 -3.25 -17.01 -8.32
CA ARG A 51 -1.92 -17.07 -8.91
C ARG A 51 -1.21 -18.34 -8.48
N THR A 52 -0.49 -18.96 -9.39
CA THR A 52 0.37 -20.11 -9.07
C THR A 52 1.71 -19.64 -8.53
N TYR A 53 2.34 -20.42 -7.65
CA TYR A 53 3.74 -20.16 -7.27
C TYR A 53 4.66 -20.34 -8.46
N GLU A 54 4.49 -21.44 -9.18
CA GLU A 54 5.23 -21.68 -10.42
C GLU A 54 4.89 -20.60 -11.46
N LYS A 55 5.92 -19.93 -11.98
CA LYS A 55 5.78 -18.90 -12.98
C LYS A 55 5.66 -19.57 -14.37
N PRO A 56 4.56 -19.31 -15.12
CA PRO A 56 4.41 -19.84 -16.46
C PRO A 56 5.55 -19.40 -17.39
N VAL A 57 5.95 -20.28 -18.32
CA VAL A 57 6.97 -19.95 -19.32
C VAL A 57 6.53 -18.74 -20.16
N GLY A 58 7.44 -17.82 -20.39
CA GLY A 58 7.14 -16.60 -21.16
C GLY A 58 6.40 -15.52 -20.37
N THR A 59 6.27 -15.67 -19.03
CA THR A 59 5.65 -14.67 -18.16
C THR A 59 6.70 -13.73 -17.54
N TYR A 60 6.39 -12.44 -17.51
CA TYR A 60 7.07 -11.44 -16.69
C TYR A 60 6.19 -11.09 -15.50
N ARG A 61 6.68 -11.33 -14.32
CA ARG A 61 5.90 -11.23 -13.09
C ARG A 61 6.33 -10.03 -12.26
N ILE A 62 5.37 -9.15 -11.96
CA ILE A 62 5.56 -7.94 -11.16
C ILE A 62 4.88 -8.13 -9.81
N ALA A 63 5.64 -8.10 -8.72
CA ALA A 63 5.10 -8.11 -7.37
C ALA A 63 4.93 -6.67 -6.87
N VAL A 64 3.71 -6.28 -6.50
CA VAL A 64 3.41 -4.94 -5.97
C VAL A 64 3.17 -5.03 -4.48
N LEU A 65 4.12 -4.56 -3.68
CA LEU A 65 4.02 -4.37 -2.24
C LEU A 65 3.36 -3.03 -1.94
N GLY A 66 2.64 -2.93 -0.84
CA GLY A 66 2.04 -1.68 -0.38
C GLY A 66 0.98 -1.88 0.69
N ASN A 67 0.39 -0.78 1.09
CA ASN A 67 -0.62 -0.72 2.14
C ASN A 67 -2.07 -0.73 1.60
N SER A 68 -3.01 -0.05 2.28
CA SER A 68 -4.44 0.01 1.88
C SER A 68 -4.69 0.64 0.50
N TRP A 69 -3.77 1.45 -0.01
CA TRP A 69 -3.86 2.03 -1.36
C TRP A 69 -3.63 0.96 -2.44
N THR A 70 -2.79 -0.02 -2.14
CA THR A 70 -2.52 -1.18 -3.01
C THR A 70 -3.56 -2.26 -2.83
N GLU A 71 -3.97 -2.55 -1.58
CA GLU A 71 -5.10 -3.45 -1.31
C GLU A 71 -6.41 -2.95 -1.96
N ALA A 72 -6.64 -1.63 -1.91
CA ALA A 72 -7.68 -0.92 -2.67
C ALA A 72 -9.12 -1.44 -2.46
N LEU A 73 -9.54 -1.70 -1.22
CA LEU A 73 -10.89 -2.25 -0.89
C LEU A 73 -12.05 -1.37 -1.38
N GLN A 74 -11.78 -0.12 -1.75
CA GLN A 74 -12.78 0.90 -2.08
C GLN A 74 -13.26 0.85 -3.54
N VAL A 75 -12.57 0.09 -4.41
CA VAL A 75 -12.95 -0.06 -5.81
C VAL A 75 -13.13 -1.54 -6.17
N PRO A 76 -13.88 -1.89 -7.24
CA PRO A 76 -13.90 -3.26 -7.75
C PRO A 76 -12.50 -3.79 -8.05
N GLN A 77 -12.26 -5.08 -7.89
CA GLN A 77 -10.93 -5.67 -8.05
C GLN A 77 -10.33 -5.38 -9.44
N ASN A 78 -11.12 -5.48 -10.50
CA ASN A 78 -10.69 -5.15 -11.87
C ASN A 78 -10.49 -3.64 -12.13
N LYS A 79 -10.73 -2.79 -11.13
CA LYS A 79 -10.49 -1.34 -11.17
C LYS A 79 -9.35 -0.92 -10.23
N THR A 80 -8.70 -1.85 -9.57
CA THR A 80 -7.47 -1.56 -8.83
C THR A 80 -6.36 -1.17 -9.79
N TYR A 81 -5.44 -0.33 -9.36
CA TYR A 81 -4.34 0.08 -10.24
C TYR A 81 -3.44 -1.11 -10.61
N THR A 82 -3.35 -2.14 -9.77
CA THR A 82 -2.58 -3.36 -10.04
C THR A 82 -3.20 -4.16 -11.19
N ALA A 83 -4.52 -4.38 -11.16
CA ALA A 83 -5.23 -5.06 -12.25
C ALA A 83 -5.21 -4.25 -13.56
N LEU A 84 -5.36 -2.93 -13.46
CA LEU A 84 -5.28 -2.04 -14.62
C LEU A 84 -3.86 -1.94 -15.17
N LEU A 85 -2.82 -2.03 -14.32
CA LEU A 85 -1.42 -2.06 -14.74
C LEU A 85 -1.12 -3.32 -15.57
N GLU A 86 -1.59 -4.49 -15.11
CA GLU A 86 -1.47 -5.75 -15.86
C GLU A 86 -2.06 -5.58 -17.28
N GLN A 87 -3.31 -5.11 -17.35
CA GLN A 87 -3.98 -4.85 -18.63
C GLN A 87 -3.21 -3.84 -19.50
N GLN A 88 -2.78 -2.72 -18.94
CA GLN A 88 -2.05 -1.67 -19.68
C GLN A 88 -0.73 -2.16 -20.26
N LEU A 89 0.01 -2.99 -19.52
CA LEU A 89 1.28 -3.53 -19.99
C LEU A 89 1.08 -4.59 -21.08
N ASP A 90 0.07 -5.45 -20.96
CA ASP A 90 -0.31 -6.42 -21.99
C ASP A 90 -0.77 -5.71 -23.27
N ASP A 91 -1.61 -4.66 -23.18
CA ASP A 91 -2.11 -3.89 -24.32
C ASP A 91 -0.98 -3.15 -25.05
N LYS A 92 -0.06 -2.54 -24.30
CA LYS A 92 1.09 -1.79 -24.86
C LYS A 92 2.17 -2.68 -25.45
N ARG A 93 2.25 -3.95 -25.03
CA ARG A 93 3.26 -4.92 -25.48
C ARG A 93 4.70 -4.43 -25.37
N CYS A 94 4.98 -3.54 -24.43
CA CYS A 94 6.32 -2.97 -24.28
C CYS A 94 7.34 -3.97 -23.73
N LEU A 95 6.89 -5.01 -23.04
CA LEU A 95 7.70 -6.17 -22.63
C LEU A 95 7.55 -7.24 -23.71
N VAL A 96 8.32 -7.11 -24.80
CA VAL A 96 8.15 -7.91 -26.02
C VAL A 96 8.23 -9.41 -25.75
N GLY A 97 7.20 -10.14 -26.22
CA GLY A 97 7.14 -11.60 -26.14
C GLY A 97 6.86 -12.17 -24.75
N LYS A 98 6.46 -11.32 -23.78
CA LYS A 98 6.09 -11.74 -22.43
C LYS A 98 4.60 -11.55 -22.19
N HIS A 99 3.99 -12.49 -21.49
CA HIS A 99 2.72 -12.29 -20.81
C HIS A 99 2.98 -11.62 -19.45
N ILE A 100 2.17 -10.65 -19.07
CA ILE A 100 2.40 -9.90 -17.85
C ILE A 100 1.48 -10.41 -16.75
N GLU A 101 2.04 -10.65 -15.57
CA GLU A 101 1.29 -10.88 -14.34
C GLU A 101 1.67 -9.81 -13.30
N VAL A 102 0.68 -9.07 -12.79
CA VAL A 102 0.87 -8.09 -11.72
C VAL A 102 0.19 -8.61 -10.46
N LEU A 103 0.99 -9.03 -9.48
CA LEU A 103 0.53 -9.63 -8.24
C LEU A 103 0.34 -8.55 -7.17
N ASN A 104 -0.85 -8.49 -6.58
CA ASN A 104 -1.18 -7.53 -5.55
C ASN A 104 -0.88 -8.09 -4.15
N PHE A 105 0.18 -7.59 -3.52
CA PHE A 105 0.58 -7.91 -2.15
C PHE A 105 0.23 -6.79 -1.15
N GLY A 106 -0.70 -5.91 -1.51
CA GLY A 106 -1.16 -4.83 -0.63
C GLY A 106 -1.96 -5.35 0.57
N VAL A 107 -1.65 -4.82 1.76
CA VAL A 107 -2.38 -5.11 3.00
C VAL A 107 -2.59 -3.83 3.80
N ALA A 108 -3.83 -3.52 4.14
CA ALA A 108 -4.15 -2.28 4.84
C ALA A 108 -3.42 -2.16 6.19
N GLY A 109 -2.88 -0.97 6.41
CA GLY A 109 -2.17 -0.63 7.64
C GLY A 109 -0.72 -1.08 7.68
N TYR A 110 -0.20 -1.77 6.67
CA TYR A 110 1.21 -2.12 6.62
C TYR A 110 2.08 -0.87 6.50
N SER A 111 3.23 -0.93 7.14
CA SER A 111 4.37 -0.03 6.97
C SER A 111 5.44 -0.71 6.11
N THR A 112 6.46 0.02 5.71
CA THR A 112 7.58 -0.54 4.95
C THR A 112 8.26 -1.71 5.68
N ALA A 113 8.24 -1.72 7.02
CA ALA A 113 8.73 -2.84 7.83
C ALA A 113 7.96 -4.14 7.56
N GLN A 114 6.62 -4.07 7.51
CA GLN A 114 5.77 -5.23 7.22
C GLN A 114 5.86 -5.65 5.75
N GLU A 115 5.96 -4.69 4.84
CA GLU A 115 6.15 -4.94 3.41
C GLU A 115 7.48 -5.67 3.14
N PHE A 116 8.55 -5.30 3.84
CA PHE A 116 9.83 -5.99 3.77
C PHE A 116 9.74 -7.43 4.31
N LEU A 117 9.11 -7.63 5.47
CA LEU A 117 8.90 -8.97 6.01
C LEU A 117 8.00 -9.83 5.11
N LEU A 118 6.97 -9.24 4.50
CA LEU A 118 6.10 -9.91 3.52
C LEU A 118 6.88 -10.34 2.28
N LEU A 119 7.78 -9.47 1.78
CA LEU A 119 8.69 -9.77 0.68
C LEU A 119 9.48 -11.05 0.99
N GLN A 120 10.14 -11.09 2.15
CA GLN A 120 10.99 -12.21 2.56
C GLN A 120 10.22 -13.51 2.79
N GLN A 121 9.00 -13.43 3.33
CA GLN A 121 8.27 -14.63 3.76
C GLN A 121 7.39 -15.25 2.68
N LYS A 122 6.83 -14.43 1.77
CA LYS A 122 5.79 -14.89 0.85
C LYS A 122 6.05 -14.56 -0.62
N VAL A 123 6.60 -13.39 -0.92
CA VAL A 123 6.68 -12.89 -2.31
C VAL A 123 7.65 -13.72 -3.14
N TRP A 124 8.77 -14.14 -2.57
CA TRP A 124 9.79 -14.93 -3.28
C TRP A 124 9.26 -16.27 -3.80
N SER A 125 8.26 -16.85 -3.15
CA SER A 125 7.61 -18.08 -3.64
C SER A 125 6.95 -17.92 -5.01
N TYR A 126 6.73 -16.68 -5.47
CA TYR A 126 6.13 -16.38 -6.78
C TYR A 126 7.15 -16.06 -7.86
N HIS A 127 8.44 -16.02 -7.56
CA HIS A 127 9.52 -15.73 -8.51
C HIS A 127 9.30 -14.47 -9.36
N PRO A 128 9.06 -13.28 -8.75
CA PRO A 128 8.87 -12.04 -9.50
C PRO A 128 10.15 -11.63 -10.22
N ASP A 129 10.00 -11.00 -11.39
CA ASP A 129 11.09 -10.37 -12.13
C ASP A 129 11.30 -8.92 -11.69
N LEU A 130 10.21 -8.28 -11.21
CA LEU A 130 10.20 -6.91 -10.71
C LEU A 130 9.42 -6.83 -9.41
N VAL A 131 9.97 -6.16 -8.41
CA VAL A 131 9.30 -5.79 -7.17
C VAL A 131 9.05 -4.28 -7.18
N LEU A 132 7.78 -3.87 -7.19
CA LEU A 132 7.35 -2.49 -7.03
C LEU A 132 6.93 -2.27 -5.58
N LEU A 133 7.60 -1.35 -4.89
CA LEU A 133 7.15 -0.85 -3.59
C LEU A 133 6.29 0.39 -3.81
N ALA A 134 4.99 0.26 -3.62
CA ALA A 134 4.02 1.36 -3.67
C ALA A 134 4.02 2.11 -2.33
N LEU A 135 4.95 3.04 -2.19
CA LEU A 135 5.20 3.81 -0.97
C LEU A 135 4.21 4.98 -0.87
N TYR A 136 3.41 5.03 0.18
CA TYR A 136 2.57 6.16 0.54
C TYR A 136 3.24 7.01 1.63
N PRO A 137 4.00 8.08 1.29
CA PRO A 137 4.89 8.74 2.24
C PRO A 137 4.19 9.28 3.49
N ALA A 138 2.92 9.70 3.35
CA ALA A 138 2.14 10.27 4.46
C ALA A 138 1.86 9.28 5.61
N ARG A 139 2.04 7.98 5.40
CA ARG A 139 1.81 6.95 6.41
C ARG A 139 3.01 6.03 6.59
N ASP A 140 3.60 5.55 5.51
CA ASP A 140 4.60 4.49 5.58
C ASP A 140 5.86 4.95 6.32
N ILE A 141 6.24 6.23 6.15
CA ILE A 141 7.38 6.80 6.88
C ILE A 141 7.11 6.80 8.39
N ALA A 142 6.01 7.44 8.83
CA ALA A 142 5.68 7.56 10.24
C ALA A 142 5.41 6.20 10.91
N ASN A 143 4.74 5.28 10.21
CA ASN A 143 4.37 3.98 10.75
C ASN A 143 5.57 3.03 10.96
N ASN A 144 6.76 3.37 10.48
CA ASN A 144 7.97 2.59 10.72
C ASN A 144 8.54 2.78 12.13
N VAL A 145 8.05 3.75 12.92
CA VAL A 145 8.42 3.92 14.32
C VAL A 145 7.21 3.85 15.24
N ARG A 146 7.38 3.24 16.41
CA ARG A 146 6.29 2.92 17.34
C ARG A 146 5.55 4.16 17.83
N GLU A 147 6.28 5.22 18.11
CA GLU A 147 5.78 6.48 18.66
C GLU A 147 4.83 7.22 17.71
N LEU A 148 5.04 7.05 16.40
CA LEU A 148 4.28 7.73 15.35
C LEU A 148 3.25 6.83 14.68
N ASN A 149 3.27 5.52 14.94
CA ASN A 149 2.38 4.59 14.29
C ASN A 149 0.94 4.77 14.76
N ASN A 150 0.07 5.17 13.85
CA ASN A 150 -1.35 5.38 14.09
C ASN A 150 -2.26 4.27 13.52
N ALA A 151 -1.72 3.10 13.26
CA ALA A 151 -2.51 1.92 12.90
C ALA A 151 -3.55 1.60 14.01
N VAL A 152 -4.58 0.84 13.66
CA VAL A 152 -5.63 0.45 14.63
C VAL A 152 -5.07 -0.39 15.79
N THR A 153 -4.04 -1.19 15.51
CA THR A 153 -3.36 -2.05 16.48
C THR A 153 -1.84 -1.90 16.36
N PRO A 154 -1.29 -0.71 16.68
CA PRO A 154 0.14 -0.45 16.49
C PRO A 154 1.04 -1.38 17.31
N GLU A 155 0.53 -1.87 18.45
CA GLU A 155 1.24 -2.84 19.29
C GLU A 155 1.50 -4.19 18.62
N ARG A 156 0.75 -4.52 17.55
CA ARG A 156 0.94 -5.76 16.78
C ARG A 156 1.87 -5.59 15.59
N SER A 157 2.30 -4.37 15.30
CA SER A 157 3.21 -4.12 14.19
C SER A 157 4.63 -4.54 14.53
N PRO A 158 5.34 -5.22 13.61
CA PRO A 158 6.79 -5.35 13.70
C PRO A 158 7.45 -3.99 13.46
N TYR A 159 8.54 -3.72 14.15
CA TYR A 159 9.35 -2.53 13.96
C TYR A 159 10.79 -2.92 13.70
N PHE A 160 11.49 -2.11 12.94
CA PHE A 160 12.93 -2.18 12.87
C PHE A 160 13.53 -1.02 13.66
N VAL A 161 14.57 -1.32 14.42
CA VAL A 161 15.26 -0.35 15.29
C VAL A 161 16.76 -0.40 15.05
N PHE A 162 17.42 0.72 15.19
CA PHE A 162 18.87 0.75 15.17
C PHE A 162 19.45 0.25 16.51
N ARG A 163 20.38 -0.69 16.45
CA ARG A 163 21.27 -1.08 17.55
C ARG A 163 22.70 -0.82 17.10
N GLY A 164 23.27 0.30 17.57
CA GLY A 164 24.44 0.88 16.92
C GLY A 164 24.12 1.24 15.47
N ASP A 165 24.95 0.82 14.52
CA ASP A 165 24.76 1.08 13.10
C ASP A 165 23.94 0.01 12.36
N GLN A 166 23.44 -1.00 13.08
CA GLN A 166 22.68 -2.09 12.48
C GLN A 166 21.18 -1.90 12.67
N LEU A 167 20.44 -1.98 11.58
CA LEU A 167 18.98 -2.04 11.60
C LEU A 167 18.54 -3.47 11.85
N VAL A 168 17.90 -3.72 13.00
CA VAL A 168 17.45 -5.04 13.46
C VAL A 168 15.94 -5.06 13.71
N LEU A 169 15.32 -6.23 13.52
CA LEU A 169 13.90 -6.42 13.82
C LEU A 169 13.68 -6.43 15.35
N ASP A 170 12.78 -5.56 15.83
CA ASP A 170 12.18 -5.68 17.15
C ASP A 170 10.94 -6.56 17.04
N ASP A 171 11.09 -7.81 17.42
CA ASP A 171 10.06 -8.84 17.36
C ASP A 171 9.28 -8.99 18.67
N SER A 172 9.39 -8.02 19.57
CA SER A 172 8.71 -8.02 20.87
C SER A 172 7.19 -8.17 20.78
N PHE A 173 6.57 -7.69 19.69
CA PHE A 173 5.15 -7.85 19.42
C PHE A 173 4.70 -9.33 19.41
N ARG A 174 5.60 -10.27 19.06
CA ARG A 174 5.31 -11.72 19.04
C ARG A 174 4.99 -12.27 20.43
N THR A 175 5.36 -11.56 21.49
CA THR A 175 5.04 -11.95 22.88
C THR A 175 3.60 -11.64 23.28
N LEU A 176 2.89 -10.82 22.50
CA LEU A 176 1.50 -10.46 22.79
C LEU A 176 0.60 -11.69 22.90
N PRO A 177 -0.28 -11.76 23.90
CA PRO A 177 -1.19 -12.90 24.07
C PRO A 177 -2.02 -13.20 22.82
N ALA A 178 -2.47 -12.17 22.09
CA ALA A 178 -3.28 -12.33 20.88
C ALA A 178 -2.52 -12.99 19.70
N LEU A 179 -1.20 -12.97 19.71
CA LEU A 179 -0.32 -13.52 18.67
C LEU A 179 0.34 -14.86 19.09
N GLN A 180 -0.05 -15.41 20.25
CA GLN A 180 0.40 -16.74 20.64
C GLN A 180 -0.26 -17.81 19.75
N PRO A 181 0.45 -18.90 19.40
CA PRO A 181 -0.05 -19.93 18.46
C PRO A 181 -1.43 -20.48 18.84
N ARG A 182 -1.67 -20.74 20.12
CA ARG A 182 -2.97 -21.21 20.63
C ARG A 182 -4.09 -20.17 20.37
N GLN A 183 -3.79 -18.88 20.60
CA GLN A 183 -4.78 -17.82 20.40
C GLN A 183 -5.08 -17.58 18.91
N ILE A 184 -4.05 -17.64 18.07
CA ILE A 184 -4.21 -17.59 16.60
C ILE A 184 -5.11 -18.73 16.14
N TRP A 185 -4.86 -19.96 16.62
CA TRP A 185 -5.68 -21.12 16.27
C TRP A 185 -7.14 -20.94 16.71
N LEU A 186 -7.39 -20.46 17.93
CA LEU A 186 -8.74 -20.19 18.45
C LEU A 186 -9.47 -19.10 17.63
N GLN A 187 -8.76 -18.05 17.25
CA GLN A 187 -9.31 -16.98 16.42
C GLN A 187 -9.66 -17.51 15.01
N ASN A 188 -8.78 -18.30 14.40
CA ASN A 188 -9.04 -18.90 13.09
C ASN A 188 -10.21 -19.89 13.13
N ALA A 189 -10.36 -20.68 14.19
CA ALA A 189 -11.52 -21.53 14.40
C ALA A 189 -12.80 -20.68 14.54
N GLY A 190 -12.75 -19.56 15.28
CA GLY A 190 -13.86 -18.61 15.38
C GLY A 190 -14.27 -18.04 14.03
N PHE A 191 -13.31 -17.68 13.19
CA PHE A 191 -13.57 -17.20 11.83
C PHE A 191 -14.24 -18.26 10.97
N TRP A 192 -13.81 -19.51 11.10
CA TRP A 192 -14.48 -20.59 10.36
C TRP A 192 -15.95 -20.72 10.73
N PHE A 193 -16.30 -20.63 12.02
CA PHE A 193 -17.69 -20.64 12.46
C PHE A 193 -18.48 -19.42 11.96
N ASP A 194 -17.86 -18.23 11.97
CA ASP A 194 -18.47 -17.01 11.45
C ASP A 194 -18.78 -17.13 9.94
N ASP A 195 -17.83 -17.66 9.17
CA ASP A 195 -17.98 -17.81 7.73
C ASP A 195 -19.10 -18.82 7.35
N HIS A 196 -19.39 -19.80 8.26
CA HIS A 196 -20.41 -20.84 8.03
C HIS A 196 -21.76 -20.59 8.72
N SER A 197 -21.88 -19.54 9.55
CA SER A 197 -23.12 -19.23 10.29
C SER A 197 -23.48 -17.75 10.20
N LYS A 198 -24.52 -17.44 9.41
CA LYS A 198 -25.05 -16.06 9.30
C LYS A 198 -25.51 -15.47 10.62
N THR A 199 -26.02 -16.30 11.53
CA THR A 199 -26.47 -15.86 12.86
C THR A 199 -25.29 -15.46 13.74
N LEU A 200 -24.23 -16.27 13.78
CA LEU A 200 -22.98 -15.93 14.48
C LEU A 200 -22.33 -14.71 13.88
N GLN A 201 -22.28 -14.62 12.55
CA GLN A 201 -21.78 -13.45 11.83
C GLN A 201 -22.51 -12.17 12.23
N ALA A 202 -23.86 -12.21 12.38
CA ALA A 202 -24.66 -11.08 12.83
C ALA A 202 -24.29 -10.65 14.25
N ILE A 203 -24.25 -11.60 15.19
CA ILE A 203 -23.94 -11.35 16.62
C ILE A 203 -22.52 -10.75 16.75
N ASN A 204 -21.55 -11.38 16.09
CA ASN A 204 -20.15 -10.94 16.16
C ASN A 204 -19.91 -9.60 15.47
N THR A 205 -20.70 -9.28 14.42
CA THR A 205 -20.64 -7.96 13.78
C THR A 205 -21.11 -6.86 14.73
N LEU A 206 -22.21 -7.06 15.47
CA LEU A 206 -22.69 -6.09 16.46
C LEU A 206 -21.66 -5.84 17.56
N GLN A 207 -21.06 -6.90 18.09
CA GLN A 207 -20.02 -6.78 19.13
C GLN A 207 -18.77 -6.05 18.60
N ARG A 208 -18.39 -6.29 17.35
CA ARG A 208 -17.25 -5.63 16.69
C ARG A 208 -17.48 -4.15 16.46
N TYR A 209 -18.67 -3.75 16.03
CA TYR A 209 -19.01 -2.33 15.88
C TYR A 209 -18.75 -1.56 17.16
N GLY A 210 -19.15 -2.11 18.32
CA GLY A 210 -18.84 -1.53 19.62
C GLY A 210 -17.33 -1.37 19.86
N LYS A 211 -16.56 -2.44 19.63
CA LYS A 211 -15.11 -2.45 19.83
C LYS A 211 -14.37 -1.52 18.86
N ILE A 212 -14.76 -1.50 17.60
CA ILE A 212 -14.16 -0.61 16.58
C ILE A 212 -14.43 0.86 16.94
N ARG A 213 -15.64 1.21 17.34
CA ARG A 213 -15.95 2.59 17.75
C ARG A 213 -15.13 3.04 18.96
N VAL A 214 -14.95 2.17 19.96
CA VAL A 214 -14.10 2.44 21.11
C VAL A 214 -12.63 2.58 20.70
N ALA A 215 -12.13 1.70 19.84
CA ALA A 215 -10.75 1.76 19.34
C ALA A 215 -10.50 3.02 18.49
N MET A 216 -11.44 3.41 17.63
CA MET A 216 -11.35 4.65 16.85
C MET A 216 -11.38 5.89 17.72
N ALA A 217 -12.24 5.93 18.75
CA ALA A 217 -12.28 7.02 19.72
C ALA A 217 -10.96 7.15 20.49
N ALA A 218 -10.40 6.02 20.96
CA ALA A 218 -9.12 5.98 21.64
C ALA A 218 -7.93 6.35 20.72
N ALA A 219 -7.99 5.98 19.42
CA ALA A 219 -6.99 6.37 18.44
C ALA A 219 -7.05 7.89 18.17
N LYS A 220 -8.26 8.45 18.05
CA LYS A 220 -8.46 9.90 17.90
C LYS A 220 -7.95 10.67 19.11
N GLU A 221 -8.30 10.24 20.31
CA GLU A 221 -7.83 10.87 21.56
C GLU A 221 -6.29 10.83 21.68
N ARG A 222 -5.65 9.71 21.32
CA ARG A 222 -4.19 9.59 21.26
C ARG A 222 -3.58 10.57 20.25
N ALA A 223 -4.18 10.69 19.07
CA ALA A 223 -3.73 11.64 18.04
C ALA A 223 -3.83 13.09 18.53
N GLU A 224 -4.95 13.46 19.15
CA GLU A 224 -5.16 14.80 19.74
C GLU A 224 -4.16 15.10 20.86
N GLN A 225 -3.92 14.15 21.78
CA GLN A 225 -2.99 14.32 22.90
C GLN A 225 -1.53 14.41 22.48
N SER A 226 -1.15 13.72 21.39
CA SER A 226 0.23 13.68 20.90
C SER A 226 0.57 14.80 19.91
N GLY A 227 -0.37 15.68 19.57
CA GLY A 227 -0.20 16.65 18.49
C GLY A 227 -0.09 15.98 17.10
N MET A 228 -0.45 14.70 17.00
CA MET A 228 -0.34 13.90 15.80
C MET A 228 -1.40 14.20 14.74
N ASP A 229 -2.36 15.10 15.02
CA ASP A 229 -3.35 15.55 14.03
C ASP A 229 -2.72 16.07 12.73
N ASN A 230 -1.43 16.41 12.79
CA ASN A 230 -0.67 16.95 11.66
C ASN A 230 0.40 16.00 11.09
N LEU A 231 0.56 14.77 11.59
CA LEU A 231 1.62 13.86 11.09
C LEU A 231 1.50 13.58 9.59
N GLU A 232 0.27 13.52 9.05
CA GLU A 232 0.06 13.37 7.62
C GLU A 232 0.69 14.52 6.81
N TYR A 233 0.82 15.70 7.42
CA TYR A 233 1.42 16.88 6.81
C TYR A 233 2.91 17.05 7.13
N ALA A 234 3.44 16.32 8.12
CA ALA A 234 4.84 16.43 8.51
C ALA A 234 5.83 15.99 7.42
N ILE A 235 5.34 15.30 6.38
CA ILE A 235 6.14 14.89 5.22
C ILE A 235 6.39 15.99 4.19
N TYR A 236 5.81 17.19 4.34
CA TYR A 236 5.96 18.28 3.36
C TYR A 236 7.06 19.28 3.73
N ALA A 237 7.73 19.07 4.85
CA ALA A 237 8.86 19.87 5.31
C ALA A 237 9.97 18.97 5.88
N PRO A 238 11.20 19.49 6.05
CA PRO A 238 12.23 18.81 6.80
C PRO A 238 11.71 18.45 8.21
N PRO A 239 12.01 17.22 8.72
CA PRO A 239 11.52 16.80 10.03
C PRO A 239 12.12 17.66 11.15
N THR A 240 11.27 18.21 11.98
CA THR A 240 11.65 18.97 13.19
C THR A 240 11.56 18.12 14.45
N LEU A 241 10.76 17.07 14.44
CA LEU A 241 10.64 16.10 15.54
C LEU A 241 11.67 15.00 15.38
N SER A 242 12.37 14.65 16.47
CA SER A 242 13.34 13.54 16.47
C SER A 242 12.72 12.22 16.02
N ALA A 243 11.53 11.88 16.51
CA ALA A 243 10.82 10.67 16.09
C ALA A 243 10.54 10.63 14.58
N MET A 244 10.26 11.78 13.93
CA MET A 244 10.08 11.83 12.48
C MET A 244 11.43 11.70 11.74
N GLN A 245 12.52 12.23 12.30
CA GLN A 245 13.87 11.99 11.76
C GLN A 245 14.22 10.51 11.85
N ASP A 246 13.94 9.86 12.97
CA ASP A 246 14.14 8.42 13.16
C ASP A 246 13.29 7.61 12.19
N ALA A 247 12.03 8.03 11.96
CA ALA A 247 11.15 7.39 10.98
C ALA A 247 11.73 7.44 9.56
N TRP A 248 12.30 8.56 9.14
CA TRP A 248 13.01 8.67 7.86
C TRP A 248 14.25 7.79 7.81
N ASN A 249 15.08 7.79 8.86
CA ASN A 249 16.31 6.98 8.93
C ASN A 249 15.99 5.48 8.83
N VAL A 250 14.97 5.02 9.56
CA VAL A 250 14.49 3.62 9.51
C VAL A 250 13.94 3.29 8.14
N SER A 251 13.14 4.19 7.55
CA SER A 251 12.55 3.97 6.21
C SER A 251 13.63 3.87 5.14
N GLU A 252 14.59 4.80 5.12
CA GLU A 252 15.71 4.79 4.16
C GLU A 252 16.55 3.51 4.30
N ALA A 253 16.81 3.06 5.54
CA ALA A 253 17.53 1.81 5.78
C ALA A 253 16.74 0.56 5.36
N LEU A 254 15.40 0.55 5.53
CA LEU A 254 14.53 -0.51 5.03
C LEU A 254 14.53 -0.56 3.50
N LEU A 255 14.49 0.58 2.83
CA LEU A 255 14.57 0.65 1.37
C LEU A 255 15.87 0.06 0.84
N LEU A 256 17.01 0.28 1.53
CA LEU A 256 18.29 -0.36 1.19
C LEU A 256 18.21 -1.87 1.38
N LYS A 257 17.67 -2.34 2.51
CA LYS A 257 17.50 -3.78 2.76
C LYS A 257 16.61 -4.43 1.69
N MET A 258 15.50 -3.79 1.30
CA MET A 258 14.64 -4.29 0.22
C MET A 258 15.38 -4.35 -1.11
N ARG A 259 16.08 -3.28 -1.49
CA ARG A 259 16.90 -3.24 -2.71
C ARG A 259 17.91 -4.39 -2.74
N ASP A 260 18.64 -4.58 -1.65
CA ASP A 260 19.70 -5.59 -1.58
C ASP A 260 19.12 -7.02 -1.58
N ASP A 261 18.00 -7.23 -0.89
CA ASP A 261 17.27 -8.50 -0.89
C ASP A 261 16.73 -8.83 -2.29
N VAL A 262 16.15 -7.83 -2.99
CA VAL A 262 15.62 -8.01 -4.35
C VAL A 262 16.74 -8.34 -5.34
N ARG A 263 17.86 -7.64 -5.26
CA ARG A 263 19.04 -7.92 -6.10
C ARG A 263 19.64 -9.30 -5.85
N ALA A 264 19.63 -9.76 -4.59
CA ALA A 264 20.09 -11.09 -4.23
C ALA A 264 19.22 -12.23 -4.81
N HIS A 265 17.99 -11.90 -5.25
CA HIS A 265 17.07 -12.81 -5.92
C HIS A 265 16.98 -12.58 -7.45
N ASP A 266 17.98 -11.86 -8.03
CA ASP A 266 18.04 -11.57 -9.47
C ASP A 266 16.79 -10.86 -10.03
N ALA A 267 16.12 -10.04 -9.19
CA ALA A 267 14.95 -9.25 -9.58
C ALA A 267 15.29 -7.74 -9.60
N GLU A 268 14.47 -6.96 -10.29
CA GLU A 268 14.54 -5.50 -10.29
C GLU A 268 13.75 -4.94 -9.10
N PHE A 269 14.28 -3.88 -8.46
CA PHE A 269 13.58 -3.13 -7.42
C PHE A 269 13.26 -1.71 -7.87
N ARG A 270 12.01 -1.30 -7.73
CA ARG A 270 11.55 0.05 -8.05
C ARG A 270 10.60 0.58 -6.98
N ILE A 271 10.72 1.86 -6.64
CA ILE A 271 9.79 2.56 -5.77
C ILE A 271 8.76 3.29 -6.63
N VAL A 272 7.49 3.19 -6.27
CA VAL A 272 6.40 4.02 -6.81
C VAL A 272 5.91 4.91 -5.67
N THR A 273 6.17 6.22 -5.69
CA THR A 273 5.60 7.12 -4.69
C THR A 273 4.15 7.43 -5.03
N LEU A 274 3.25 7.06 -4.13
CA LEU A 274 1.83 7.29 -4.28
C LEU A 274 1.49 8.75 -4.01
N ALA A 275 0.65 9.34 -4.87
CA ALA A 275 0.22 10.73 -4.69
C ALA A 275 -0.64 10.88 -3.43
N THR A 276 -0.26 11.82 -2.58
CA THR A 276 -1.01 12.18 -1.39
C THR A 276 -2.18 13.10 -1.73
N ARG A 277 -3.19 13.14 -0.85
CA ARG A 277 -4.38 13.98 -1.07
C ARG A 277 -4.06 15.46 -1.33
N PRO A 278 -3.21 16.14 -0.54
CA PRO A 278 -2.81 17.52 -0.80
C PRO A 278 -2.19 17.78 -2.18
N GLN A 279 -1.42 16.83 -2.68
CA GLN A 279 -0.76 16.96 -3.99
C GLN A 279 -1.74 16.99 -5.18
N VAL A 280 -2.92 16.39 -5.01
CA VAL A 280 -3.91 16.24 -6.09
C VAL A 280 -5.19 17.06 -5.88
N ILE A 281 -5.16 18.07 -5.02
CA ILE A 281 -6.28 19.01 -4.85
C ILE A 281 -6.47 19.78 -6.17
N PRO A 282 -7.62 19.67 -6.88
CA PRO A 282 -7.83 20.36 -8.15
C PRO A 282 -8.00 21.88 -7.97
N ASP A 283 -8.64 22.29 -6.88
CA ASP A 283 -8.93 23.69 -6.56
C ASP A 283 -7.67 24.42 -6.10
N ALA A 284 -7.22 25.40 -6.91
CA ALA A 284 -6.01 26.17 -6.62
C ALA A 284 -6.12 27.01 -5.35
N ALA A 285 -7.31 27.55 -5.04
CA ALA A 285 -7.51 28.36 -3.83
C ALA A 285 -7.38 27.50 -2.56
N LYS A 286 -7.99 26.31 -2.56
CA LYS A 286 -7.87 25.34 -1.46
C LYS A 286 -6.43 24.86 -1.30
N ARG A 287 -5.74 24.57 -2.42
CA ARG A 287 -4.34 24.13 -2.40
C ARG A 287 -3.44 25.23 -1.81
N ASN A 288 -3.59 26.48 -2.26
CA ASN A 288 -2.80 27.60 -1.75
C ASN A 288 -3.09 27.90 -0.28
N ALA A 289 -4.36 27.85 0.14
CA ALA A 289 -4.73 28.02 1.54
C ALA A 289 -4.08 26.95 2.45
N LEU A 290 -4.00 25.70 1.97
CA LEU A 290 -3.33 24.64 2.71
C LEU A 290 -1.81 24.84 2.77
N LEU A 291 -1.16 25.27 1.67
CA LEU A 291 0.26 25.61 1.66
C LEU A 291 0.58 26.72 2.67
N GLN A 292 -0.22 27.79 2.68
CA GLN A 292 -0.07 28.88 3.64
C GLN A 292 -0.27 28.40 5.09
N LYS A 293 -1.31 27.60 5.33
CA LYS A 293 -1.59 27.04 6.67
C LYS A 293 -0.43 26.20 7.19
N LEU A 294 0.23 25.43 6.33
CA LEU A 294 1.34 24.56 6.69
C LEU A 294 2.69 25.28 6.68
N GLY A 295 2.78 26.48 6.11
CA GLY A 295 4.02 27.24 5.99
C GLY A 295 5.04 26.57 5.06
N VAL A 296 4.57 25.82 4.04
CA VAL A 296 5.43 25.09 3.10
C VAL A 296 5.31 25.66 1.69
N PRO A 297 6.38 25.62 0.88
CA PRO A 297 6.36 26.16 -0.48
C PRO A 297 5.59 25.28 -1.46
N ASP A 298 5.60 23.96 -1.23
CA ASP A 298 4.94 22.96 -2.07
C ASP A 298 4.72 21.65 -1.26
N PHE A 299 4.05 20.66 -1.87
CA PHE A 299 3.80 19.35 -1.27
C PHE A 299 4.77 18.26 -1.75
N SER A 300 5.96 18.61 -2.24
CA SER A 300 6.87 17.66 -2.88
C SER A 300 8.12 17.33 -2.07
N TYR A 301 8.22 17.76 -0.81
CA TYR A 301 9.43 17.51 0.00
C TYR A 301 9.74 16.01 0.13
N ALA A 302 8.74 15.19 0.44
CA ALA A 302 8.93 13.74 0.56
C ALA A 302 9.39 13.11 -0.76
N ASP A 303 8.74 13.47 -1.88
CA ASP A 303 9.10 12.96 -3.21
C ASP A 303 10.55 13.35 -3.56
N ARG A 304 10.94 14.61 -3.34
CA ARG A 304 12.33 15.05 -3.57
C ARG A 304 13.34 14.31 -2.68
N ARG A 305 13.01 14.07 -1.41
CA ARG A 305 13.88 13.32 -0.49
C ARG A 305 14.04 11.88 -0.94
N ILE A 306 12.94 11.20 -1.29
CA ILE A 306 12.96 9.83 -1.79
C ILE A 306 13.73 9.75 -3.11
N ASN A 307 13.49 10.65 -4.06
CA ASN A 307 14.21 10.69 -5.33
C ASN A 307 15.72 10.87 -5.13
N ASN A 308 16.13 11.82 -4.28
CA ASN A 308 17.54 12.07 -4.00
C ASN A 308 18.21 10.87 -3.32
N PHE A 309 17.50 10.22 -2.40
CA PHE A 309 17.97 8.99 -1.75
C PHE A 309 18.10 7.84 -2.75
N ALA A 310 17.09 7.61 -3.55
CA ALA A 310 17.02 6.53 -4.53
C ALA A 310 18.09 6.68 -5.62
N ALA A 311 18.29 7.91 -6.13
CA ALA A 311 19.32 8.21 -7.12
C ALA A 311 20.74 7.86 -6.61
N ARG A 312 21.06 8.22 -5.35
CA ARG A 312 22.36 7.87 -4.72
C ARG A 312 22.54 6.37 -4.49
N ASN A 313 21.45 5.60 -4.49
CA ASN A 313 21.45 4.18 -4.18
C ASN A 313 21.08 3.28 -5.39
N SER A 314 21.03 3.84 -6.59
CA SER A 314 20.70 3.14 -7.84
C SER A 314 19.34 2.42 -7.74
N ILE A 315 18.33 3.10 -7.21
CA ILE A 315 16.95 2.63 -7.15
C ILE A 315 16.12 3.48 -8.13
N ALA A 316 15.38 2.84 -9.01
CA ALA A 316 14.45 3.53 -9.91
C ALA A 316 13.21 4.00 -9.14
N VAL A 317 12.69 5.20 -9.48
CA VAL A 317 11.51 5.78 -8.83
C VAL A 317 10.53 6.28 -9.87
N THR A 318 9.27 5.91 -9.71
CA THR A 318 8.14 6.47 -10.45
C THR A 318 7.33 7.35 -9.49
N ASN A 319 7.27 8.68 -9.73
CA ASN A 319 6.46 9.58 -8.92
C ASN A 319 5.08 9.78 -9.56
N LEU A 320 4.02 9.42 -8.85
CA LEU A 320 2.65 9.55 -9.38
C LEU A 320 2.07 10.96 -9.25
N ALA A 321 2.51 11.73 -8.26
CA ALA A 321 1.93 13.03 -7.92
C ALA A 321 1.91 14.03 -9.10
N PRO A 322 2.96 14.20 -9.93
CA PRO A 322 2.93 15.16 -11.04
C PRO A 322 1.85 14.86 -12.07
N ALA A 323 1.75 13.61 -12.54
CA ALA A 323 0.78 13.20 -13.54
C ALA A 323 -0.66 13.30 -13.01
N LEU A 324 -0.90 12.79 -11.79
CA LEU A 324 -2.20 12.82 -11.15
C LEU A 324 -2.66 14.25 -10.85
N SER A 325 -1.76 15.11 -10.36
CA SER A 325 -2.05 16.52 -10.10
C SER A 325 -2.41 17.28 -11.38
N THR A 326 -1.62 17.08 -12.45
CA THR A 326 -1.88 17.71 -13.76
C THR A 326 -3.27 17.33 -14.25
N TYR A 327 -3.64 16.05 -14.20
CA TYR A 327 -4.96 15.60 -14.61
C TYR A 327 -6.08 16.20 -13.73
N ALA A 328 -5.92 16.12 -12.40
CA ALA A 328 -6.91 16.64 -11.46
C ALA A 328 -7.22 18.14 -11.70
N VAL A 329 -6.17 18.93 -11.91
CA VAL A 329 -6.30 20.39 -12.17
C VAL A 329 -6.92 20.64 -13.55
N ALA A 330 -6.42 19.99 -14.59
CA ALA A 330 -6.90 20.20 -15.96
C ALA A 330 -8.40 19.87 -16.14
N HIS A 331 -8.88 18.85 -15.43
CA HIS A 331 -10.26 18.38 -15.51
C HIS A 331 -11.14 18.85 -14.35
N ASN A 332 -10.57 19.57 -13.37
CA ASN A 332 -11.24 20.00 -12.14
C ASN A 332 -11.97 18.86 -11.41
N VAL A 333 -11.27 17.71 -11.22
CA VAL A 333 -11.82 16.50 -10.61
C VAL A 333 -11.00 16.05 -9.40
N TYR A 334 -11.69 15.54 -8.38
CA TYR A 334 -11.03 14.88 -7.26
C TYR A 334 -10.73 13.42 -7.62
N LEU A 335 -9.51 12.98 -7.30
CA LEU A 335 -9.05 11.61 -7.50
C LEU A 335 -9.27 10.73 -6.27
N ASN A 336 -9.73 11.34 -5.17
CA ASN A 336 -10.02 10.70 -3.88
C ASN A 336 -11.49 10.92 -3.53
N GLY A 337 -12.07 9.95 -2.78
CA GLY A 337 -13.46 10.01 -2.35
C GLY A 337 -14.45 9.52 -3.41
N PHE A 338 -15.62 9.08 -2.93
CA PHE A 338 -16.59 8.32 -3.72
C PHE A 338 -17.98 8.95 -3.80
N ASN A 339 -18.25 9.95 -2.97
CA ASN A 339 -19.53 10.67 -2.95
C ASN A 339 -19.31 12.14 -2.60
N THR A 340 -20.31 12.96 -2.78
CA THR A 340 -20.23 14.41 -2.56
C THR A 340 -19.78 14.80 -1.14
N ALA A 341 -20.05 13.97 -0.14
CA ALA A 341 -19.70 14.25 1.25
C ALA A 341 -18.22 13.99 1.56
N ASN A 342 -17.54 13.15 0.76
CA ASN A 342 -16.14 12.79 1.00
C ASN A 342 -15.20 13.02 -0.20
N LEU A 343 -15.63 13.84 -1.19
CA LEU A 343 -14.75 14.23 -2.30
C LEU A 343 -13.46 14.89 -1.79
N GLY A 344 -12.32 14.41 -2.27
CA GLY A 344 -11.01 14.87 -1.86
C GLY A 344 -10.51 14.24 -0.55
N ALA A 345 -11.28 13.33 0.08
CA ALA A 345 -10.91 12.61 1.28
C ALA A 345 -10.81 11.09 1.01
N GLY A 346 -10.15 10.36 1.92
CA GLY A 346 -10.03 8.91 1.81
C GLY A 346 -9.09 8.45 0.70
N HIS A 347 -9.34 7.24 0.20
CA HIS A 347 -8.52 6.59 -0.83
C HIS A 347 -8.88 7.05 -2.25
N TRP A 348 -8.06 6.64 -3.22
CA TRP A 348 -8.33 6.91 -4.63
C TRP A 348 -9.64 6.27 -5.08
N ASN A 349 -10.38 7.01 -5.89
CA ASN A 349 -11.49 6.49 -6.66
C ASN A 349 -10.99 5.78 -7.94
N GLU A 350 -11.89 5.25 -8.76
CA GLU A 350 -11.53 4.53 -9.98
C GLU A 350 -10.66 5.39 -10.93
N THR A 351 -10.87 6.70 -10.99
CA THR A 351 -10.05 7.61 -11.81
C THR A 351 -8.62 7.69 -11.27
N GLY A 352 -8.45 7.80 -9.95
CA GLY A 352 -7.12 7.79 -9.31
C GLY A 352 -6.36 6.50 -9.59
N HIS A 353 -7.03 5.34 -9.44
CA HIS A 353 -6.44 4.05 -9.77
C HIS A 353 -6.06 3.90 -11.23
N ARG A 354 -6.91 4.37 -12.17
CA ARG A 354 -6.62 4.32 -13.61
C ARG A 354 -5.38 5.15 -13.94
N LEU A 355 -5.30 6.38 -13.46
CA LEU A 355 -4.16 7.25 -13.71
C LEU A 355 -2.86 6.73 -13.11
N ALA A 356 -2.92 6.11 -11.93
CA ALA A 356 -1.76 5.45 -11.32
C ALA A 356 -1.25 4.31 -12.22
N ALA A 357 -2.13 3.43 -12.71
CA ALA A 357 -1.77 2.36 -13.63
C ALA A 357 -1.17 2.89 -14.94
N GLU A 358 -1.80 3.91 -15.55
CA GLU A 358 -1.33 4.52 -16.80
C GLU A 358 0.07 5.13 -16.63
N THR A 359 0.32 5.82 -15.51
CA THR A 359 1.61 6.47 -15.22
C THR A 359 2.71 5.43 -14.98
N ILE A 360 2.43 4.39 -14.19
CA ILE A 360 3.40 3.31 -13.92
C ILE A 360 3.71 2.56 -15.24
N ALA A 361 2.69 2.21 -16.03
CA ALA A 361 2.88 1.51 -17.28
C ALA A 361 3.70 2.33 -18.29
N ALA A 362 3.45 3.65 -18.36
CA ALA A 362 4.22 4.54 -19.24
C ALA A 362 5.69 4.60 -18.86
N ASP A 363 5.99 4.67 -17.56
CA ASP A 363 7.36 4.73 -17.05
C ASP A 363 8.11 3.40 -17.25
N LEU A 364 7.44 2.26 -16.99
CA LEU A 364 8.02 0.93 -17.23
C LEU A 364 8.31 0.72 -18.72
N CYS A 365 7.38 1.08 -19.60
CA CYS A 365 7.58 0.96 -21.03
C CYS A 365 8.70 1.88 -21.56
N ALA A 366 8.85 3.07 -21.00
CA ALA A 366 9.94 3.97 -21.38
C ALA A 366 11.31 3.42 -20.96
N ALA A 367 11.40 2.80 -19.79
CA ALA A 367 12.64 2.15 -19.31
C ALA A 367 13.05 1.01 -20.24
N GLU A 368 12.12 0.14 -20.63
CA GLU A 368 12.41 -0.98 -21.56
C GLU A 368 12.86 -0.53 -22.94
N ALA A 369 12.27 0.56 -23.46
CA ALA A 369 12.66 1.10 -24.76
C ALA A 369 14.12 1.58 -24.80
N VAL A 370 14.69 1.98 -23.67
CA VAL A 370 16.10 2.38 -23.55
C VAL A 370 17.04 1.17 -23.59
N TYR A 371 16.58 0.00 -23.12
CA TYR A 371 17.38 -1.23 -23.06
C TYR A 371 17.16 -2.16 -24.27
N ALA A 372 16.16 -1.90 -25.10
CA ALA A 372 15.95 -2.68 -26.33
C ALA A 372 17.14 -2.45 -27.27
N PRO A 373 17.90 -3.50 -27.69
CA PRO A 373 18.95 -3.33 -28.68
C PRO A 373 18.32 -2.83 -30.00
N ASP A 374 18.93 -1.84 -30.62
CA ASP A 374 18.50 -1.30 -31.92
C ASP A 374 18.55 -2.39 -32.99
N VAL A 375 17.42 -3.07 -33.21
CA VAL A 375 17.26 -4.15 -34.18
C VAL A 375 17.38 -3.63 -35.63
N SER A 376 17.45 -2.29 -35.81
CA SER A 376 17.53 -1.66 -37.15
C SER A 376 18.91 -1.82 -37.81
N LEU A 377 19.95 -2.24 -37.10
CA LEU A 377 21.32 -2.36 -37.60
C LEU A 377 21.70 -3.73 -38.15
N GLN A 378 20.81 -4.72 -38.15
CA GLN A 378 21.06 -6.05 -38.74
C GLN A 378 20.26 -6.27 -40.04
N ARG A 379 20.43 -5.43 -41.06
CA ARG A 379 20.13 -5.83 -42.41
C ARG A 379 21.43 -6.34 -43.03
N PRO A 380 21.51 -7.64 -43.43
CA PRO A 380 22.61 -8.09 -44.25
C PRO A 380 22.51 -7.38 -45.59
N LYS A 381 23.59 -6.75 -46.01
CA LYS A 381 23.73 -6.32 -47.40
C LYS A 381 23.75 -7.58 -48.29
N GLN A 382 22.75 -7.69 -49.15
CA GLN A 382 22.78 -8.60 -50.30
C GLN A 382 23.71 -8.07 -51.35
#